data_5bb2ae0c7cadac295861ec7e10eca42c
#
_entry.id   5bb2ae0c7cadac295861ec7e10eca42c
#
_cell.length_a   1.000
_cell.length_b   1.000
_cell.length_c   1.000
_cell.angle_alpha   90.00
_cell.angle_beta   90.00
_cell.angle_gamma   90.00
#
_symmetry.space_group_name_H-M   'P 1'
#
loop_
_entity.id
_entity.type
_entity.pdbx_description
1 polymer ?
#
loop_
_entity_poly.entity_id
_entity_poly.type
_entity_poly.pdbx_seq_one_letter_code
_entity_poly.pdbx_strand_id
1 'polypeptide(L)'
;MAVEQLDVEHLFTLDLQVAEGAQIVKGGPHGTRIIAEVAGGTFTGERLNGSVVSPGGDWVTARADRNIQLDVRLTLVTDDDAVILMQYKGIGEPAAGVARSAPQFETGDERYAWLNNVQGVGIGQLHPGGGVTYEVYALTQLP
;
A
#
# COMPACT_ATOMS: atom_id res chain seq x y z
N MET A 1 -14.43 15.80 24.87
CA MET A 1 -14.47 15.23 23.51
C MET A 1 -14.72 13.73 23.60
N ALA A 2 -15.67 13.26 22.85
CA ALA A 2 -15.92 11.82 22.79
C ALA A 2 -14.85 11.12 21.94
N VAL A 3 -14.44 9.95 22.37
CA VAL A 3 -13.63 9.04 21.55
C VAL A 3 -14.58 8.16 20.78
N GLU A 4 -14.46 8.21 19.47
CA GLU A 4 -15.28 7.39 18.60
C GLU A 4 -14.46 6.30 17.95
N GLN A 5 -15.12 5.22 17.61
CA GLN A 5 -14.50 4.10 16.92
C GLN A 5 -15.13 3.98 15.54
N LEU A 6 -14.30 3.62 14.57
CA LEU A 6 -14.75 3.29 13.23
C LEU A 6 -14.70 1.77 13.06
N ASP A 7 -15.81 1.23 12.55
CA ASP A 7 -15.83 -0.18 12.21
C ASP A 7 -14.99 -0.43 10.96
N VAL A 8 -14.12 -1.41 11.05
CA VAL A 8 -13.31 -1.87 9.94
C VAL A 8 -13.40 -3.38 9.82
N GLU A 9 -13.23 -3.86 8.60
CA GLU A 9 -13.11 -5.29 8.33
C GLU A 9 -11.75 -5.56 7.70
N HIS A 10 -11.03 -6.55 8.22
CA HIS A 10 -9.72 -6.94 7.68
C HIS A 10 -9.88 -7.46 6.26
N LEU A 11 -9.14 -6.88 5.33
CA LEU A 11 -9.20 -7.24 3.93
C LEU A 11 -8.11 -8.24 3.57
N PHE A 12 -6.87 -7.91 3.86
CA PHE A 12 -5.71 -8.80 3.67
C PHE A 12 -4.46 -8.26 4.37
N THR A 13 -3.50 -9.16 4.55
CA THR A 13 -2.12 -8.83 4.90
C THR A 13 -1.33 -8.71 3.62
N LEU A 14 -0.65 -7.58 3.44
CA LEU A 14 0.12 -7.28 2.23
C LEU A 14 1.60 -7.24 2.59
N ASP A 15 2.39 -8.13 1.98
CA ASP A 15 3.84 -8.13 2.09
C ASP A 15 4.43 -7.62 0.79
N LEU A 16 5.16 -6.52 0.85
CA LEU A 16 5.79 -5.91 -0.32
C LEU A 16 7.30 -6.04 -0.24
N GLN A 17 7.88 -6.45 -1.36
CA GLN A 17 9.32 -6.48 -1.58
C GLN A 17 9.72 -5.31 -2.46
N VAL A 18 10.67 -4.52 -2.00
CA VAL A 18 11.18 -3.36 -2.71
C VAL A 18 12.51 -3.72 -3.35
N ALA A 19 12.66 -3.41 -4.62
CA ALA A 19 13.90 -3.67 -5.35
C ALA A 19 15.02 -2.75 -4.85
N GLU A 20 16.25 -3.21 -4.95
CA GLU A 20 17.41 -2.38 -4.71
C GLU A 20 17.61 -1.37 -5.85
N GLY A 21 18.30 -0.29 -5.57
CA GLY A 21 18.68 0.68 -6.59
C GLY A 21 17.60 1.70 -6.92
N ALA A 22 16.90 2.22 -5.89
CA ALA A 22 15.96 3.32 -6.07
C ALA A 22 16.61 4.51 -6.78
N GLN A 23 15.85 5.18 -7.63
CA GLN A 23 16.28 6.42 -8.26
C GLN A 23 16.03 7.59 -7.31
N ILE A 24 16.99 8.50 -7.23
CA ILE A 24 16.90 9.62 -6.29
C ILE A 24 17.00 10.94 -7.05
N VAL A 25 15.98 11.79 -6.91
CA VAL A 25 15.98 13.17 -7.36
C VAL A 25 16.26 14.03 -6.12
N LYS A 26 17.54 14.36 -5.92
CA LYS A 26 18.02 14.97 -4.69
C LYS A 26 17.88 16.49 -4.76
N GLY A 27 17.27 17.07 -3.71
CA GLY A 27 17.27 18.51 -3.51
C GLY A 27 16.47 19.30 -4.55
N GLY A 28 15.41 18.72 -5.11
CA GLY A 28 14.52 19.41 -6.02
C GLY A 28 13.58 20.39 -5.28
N PRO A 29 12.70 21.09 -6.03
CA PRO A 29 11.84 22.13 -5.44
C PRO A 29 10.83 21.60 -4.41
N HIS A 30 10.55 20.31 -4.44
CA HIS A 30 9.63 19.66 -3.51
C HIS A 30 10.34 18.73 -2.52
N GLY A 31 11.62 18.92 -2.30
CA GLY A 31 12.47 18.07 -1.48
C GLY A 31 13.14 16.97 -2.29
N THR A 32 13.56 15.92 -1.62
CA THR A 32 14.17 14.76 -2.27
C THR A 32 13.09 13.75 -2.64
N ARG A 33 13.09 13.30 -3.89
CA ARG A 33 12.18 12.25 -4.35
C ARG A 33 12.94 10.96 -4.48
N ILE A 34 12.32 9.88 -4.05
CA ILE A 34 12.88 8.53 -4.14
C ILE A 34 11.89 7.68 -4.91
N ILE A 35 12.32 7.14 -6.03
CA ILE A 35 11.45 6.31 -6.87
C ILE A 35 11.91 4.86 -6.70
N ALA A 36 11.12 4.11 -5.95
CA ALA A 36 11.42 2.73 -5.60
C ALA A 36 10.52 1.78 -6.39
N GLU A 37 11.13 0.77 -6.99
CA GLU A 37 10.38 -0.30 -7.65
C GLU A 37 9.88 -1.29 -6.61
N VAL A 38 8.61 -1.66 -6.69
CA VAL A 38 8.08 -2.81 -5.95
C VAL A 38 8.35 -4.06 -6.78
N ALA A 39 9.24 -4.91 -6.26
CA ALA A 39 9.72 -6.09 -6.99
C ALA A 39 8.71 -7.23 -6.99
N GLY A 40 7.81 -7.25 -6.00
CA GLY A 40 6.82 -8.31 -5.86
C GLY A 40 6.26 -8.32 -4.45
N GLY A 41 5.59 -9.39 -4.12
CA GLY A 41 5.00 -9.58 -2.81
C GLY A 41 3.81 -10.50 -2.85
N THR A 42 3.12 -10.59 -1.72
CA THR A 42 1.93 -11.42 -1.57
C THR A 42 0.84 -10.67 -0.82
N PHE A 43 -0.39 -11.07 -1.03
CA PHE A 43 -1.50 -10.62 -0.19
C PHE A 43 -2.34 -11.82 0.21
N THR A 44 -2.74 -11.85 1.47
CA THR A 44 -3.43 -13.00 2.08
C THR A 44 -4.58 -12.52 2.94
N GLY A 45 -5.78 -12.97 2.65
CA GLY A 45 -6.98 -12.65 3.40
C GLY A 45 -8.04 -13.74 3.26
N GLU A 46 -9.16 -13.56 3.93
CA GLU A 46 -10.26 -14.54 3.83
C GLU A 46 -10.95 -14.51 2.48
N ARG A 47 -11.04 -13.34 1.86
CA ARG A 47 -11.79 -13.15 0.62
C ARG A 47 -10.94 -13.16 -0.62
N LEU A 48 -9.68 -12.75 -0.51
CA LEU A 48 -8.80 -12.70 -1.66
C LEU A 48 -7.36 -12.91 -1.25
N ASN A 49 -6.66 -13.65 -2.10
CA ASN A 49 -5.26 -14.03 -1.91
C ASN A 49 -4.56 -13.99 -3.26
N GLY A 50 -3.30 -13.69 -3.26
CA GLY A 50 -2.54 -13.71 -4.50
C GLY A 50 -1.17 -13.09 -4.37
N SER A 51 -0.69 -12.58 -5.49
CA SER A 51 0.65 -12.05 -5.64
C SER A 51 0.62 -10.60 -6.14
N VAL A 52 1.59 -9.83 -5.68
CA VAL A 52 1.89 -8.52 -6.25
C VAL A 52 2.84 -8.75 -7.41
N VAL A 53 2.50 -8.21 -8.58
CA VAL A 53 3.29 -8.39 -9.79
C VAL A 53 3.83 -7.06 -10.28
N SER A 54 4.99 -7.10 -10.95
CA SER A 54 5.52 -5.88 -11.58
C SER A 54 4.80 -5.59 -12.90
N PRO A 55 4.74 -4.33 -13.31
CA PRO A 55 5.36 -3.19 -12.67
C PRO A 55 4.55 -2.65 -11.49
N GLY A 56 5.27 -2.06 -10.54
CA GLY A 56 4.70 -1.32 -9.43
C GLY A 56 5.78 -0.45 -8.83
N GLY A 57 5.38 0.55 -8.07
CA GLY A 57 6.37 1.45 -7.51
C GLY A 57 5.82 2.36 -6.44
N ASP A 58 6.75 2.98 -5.74
CA ASP A 58 6.49 4.00 -4.74
C ASP A 58 7.28 5.25 -5.10
N TRP A 59 6.56 6.35 -5.33
CA TRP A 59 7.13 7.66 -5.60
C TRP A 59 7.18 8.44 -4.29
N VAL A 60 8.20 8.17 -3.51
CA VAL A 60 8.38 8.71 -2.16
C VAL A 60 8.85 10.16 -2.21
N THR A 61 8.27 10.98 -1.34
CA THR A 61 8.83 12.30 -1.02
C THR A 61 9.47 12.24 0.37
N ALA A 62 10.77 12.51 0.44
CA ALA A 62 11.46 12.67 1.71
C ALA A 62 11.25 14.09 2.21
N ARG A 63 10.58 14.23 3.34
CA ARG A 63 10.19 15.53 3.90
C ARG A 63 11.30 16.11 4.77
N ALA A 64 11.24 17.42 4.99
CA ALA A 64 12.19 18.12 5.85
C ALA A 64 12.13 17.64 7.31
N ASP A 65 10.97 17.13 7.76
CA ASP A 65 10.78 16.60 9.12
C ASP A 65 11.29 15.18 9.31
N ARG A 66 11.98 14.61 8.30
CA ARG A 66 12.54 13.25 8.26
C ARG A 66 11.49 12.14 8.14
N ASN A 67 10.24 12.49 7.95
CA ASN A 67 9.20 11.54 7.58
C ASN A 67 9.06 11.49 6.06
N ILE A 68 8.27 10.56 5.57
CA ILE A 68 8.11 10.35 4.14
C ILE A 68 6.65 10.37 3.75
N GLN A 69 6.36 10.86 2.56
CA GLN A 69 5.08 10.67 1.92
C GLN A 69 5.20 9.57 0.90
N LEU A 70 4.21 8.67 0.92
CA LEU A 70 4.13 7.53 0.02
C LEU A 70 3.15 7.84 -1.11
N ASP A 71 3.46 7.35 -2.29
CA ASP A 71 2.58 7.42 -3.46
C ASP A 71 2.78 6.14 -4.27
N VAL A 72 1.95 5.14 -3.99
CA VAL A 72 2.17 3.77 -4.42
C VAL A 72 1.11 3.32 -5.42
N ARG A 73 1.55 2.61 -6.45
CA ARG A 73 0.69 1.90 -7.40
C ARG A 73 1.19 0.48 -7.54
N LEU A 74 0.26 -0.45 -7.39
CA LEU A 74 0.54 -1.88 -7.44
C LEU A 74 -0.45 -2.58 -8.35
N THR A 75 -0.01 -3.66 -8.96
CA THR A 75 -0.89 -4.62 -9.62
C THR A 75 -0.93 -5.89 -8.78
N LEU A 76 -2.13 -6.25 -8.37
CA LEU A 76 -2.40 -7.48 -7.63
C LEU A 76 -3.03 -8.48 -8.59
N VAL A 77 -2.59 -9.73 -8.51
CA VAL A 77 -3.20 -10.83 -9.25
C VAL A 77 -3.64 -11.88 -8.23
N THR A 78 -4.94 -12.13 -8.19
CA THR A 78 -5.49 -13.14 -7.28
C THR A 78 -5.10 -14.56 -7.72
N ASP A 79 -5.20 -15.51 -6.81
CA ASP A 79 -4.92 -16.91 -7.12
C ASP A 79 -5.85 -17.49 -8.20
N ASP A 80 -7.02 -16.87 -8.38
CA ASP A 80 -7.97 -17.23 -9.44
C ASP A 80 -7.94 -16.27 -10.64
N ASP A 81 -6.79 -15.59 -10.83
CA ASP A 81 -6.43 -14.81 -12.04
C ASP A 81 -7.17 -13.48 -12.24
N ALA A 82 -7.76 -12.91 -11.21
CA ALA A 82 -8.27 -11.55 -11.30
C ALA A 82 -7.14 -10.53 -11.18
N VAL A 83 -7.17 -9.50 -12.01
CA VAL A 83 -6.19 -8.41 -11.98
C VAL A 83 -6.82 -7.20 -11.31
N ILE A 84 -6.14 -6.67 -10.31
CA ILE A 84 -6.63 -5.56 -9.49
C ILE A 84 -5.55 -4.49 -9.42
N LEU A 85 -5.91 -3.26 -9.72
CA LEU A 85 -5.06 -2.11 -9.47
C LEU A 85 -5.29 -1.65 -8.03
N MET A 86 -4.19 -1.49 -7.29
CA MET A 86 -4.22 -0.90 -5.95
C MET A 86 -3.38 0.37 -5.95
N GLN A 87 -3.95 1.44 -5.45
CA GLN A 87 -3.26 2.72 -5.32
C GLN A 87 -3.42 3.23 -3.90
N TYR A 88 -2.33 3.79 -3.34
CA TYR A 88 -2.45 4.46 -2.06
C TYR A 88 -1.43 5.57 -1.90
N LYS A 89 -1.85 6.60 -1.21
CA LYS A 89 -0.97 7.60 -0.60
C LYS A 89 -0.91 7.31 0.90
N GLY A 90 0.14 7.80 1.52
CA GLY A 90 0.31 7.57 2.94
C GLY A 90 1.47 8.35 3.50
N ILE A 91 1.68 8.16 4.79
CA ILE A 91 2.75 8.79 5.55
C ILE A 91 3.54 7.70 6.23
N GLY A 92 4.85 7.72 6.05
CA GLY A 92 5.77 6.84 6.74
C GLY A 92 6.60 7.60 7.75
N GLU A 93 6.84 6.94 8.87
CA GLU A 93 7.70 7.44 9.93
C GLU A 93 8.84 6.44 10.12
N PRO A 94 9.94 6.56 9.36
CA PRO A 94 11.02 5.58 9.39
C PRO A 94 11.64 5.36 10.78
N ALA A 95 11.76 6.42 11.57
CA ALA A 95 12.32 6.29 12.91
C ALA A 95 11.44 5.42 13.84
N ALA A 96 10.13 5.43 13.63
CA ALA A 96 9.19 4.58 14.37
C ALA A 96 8.94 3.24 13.67
N GLY A 97 9.39 3.09 12.43
CA GLY A 97 9.19 1.87 11.65
C GLY A 97 7.76 1.64 11.20
N VAL A 98 6.96 2.69 11.07
CA VAL A 98 5.53 2.58 10.75
C VAL A 98 5.17 3.38 9.51
N ALA A 99 4.10 2.93 8.84
CA ALA A 99 3.46 3.66 7.74
C ALA A 99 1.95 3.52 7.87
N ARG A 100 1.24 4.55 7.41
CA ARG A 100 -0.21 4.55 7.38
C ARG A 100 -0.66 5.00 6.00
N SER A 101 -1.59 4.27 5.42
CA SER A 101 -2.02 4.49 4.04
C SER A 101 -3.53 4.46 3.88
N ALA A 102 -4.00 4.95 2.74
CA ALA A 102 -5.43 4.99 2.42
C ALA A 102 -5.66 4.34 1.03
N PRO A 103 -5.58 3.02 0.93
CA PRO A 103 -5.67 2.34 -0.36
C PRO A 103 -7.06 2.37 -0.96
N GLN A 104 -7.07 2.44 -2.29
CA GLN A 104 -8.24 2.24 -3.13
C GLN A 104 -7.91 1.19 -4.19
N PHE A 105 -8.95 0.60 -4.75
CA PHE A 105 -8.83 -0.54 -5.66
C PHE A 105 -9.66 -0.32 -6.91
N GLU A 106 -9.22 -0.93 -8.00
CA GLU A 106 -9.98 -0.94 -9.25
C GLU A 106 -9.80 -2.27 -9.95
N THR A 107 -10.90 -2.88 -10.36
CA THR A 107 -10.88 -4.11 -11.15
C THR A 107 -12.08 -4.18 -12.07
N GLY A 108 -11.91 -4.81 -13.23
CA GLY A 108 -13.00 -5.15 -14.14
C GLY A 108 -13.55 -6.55 -13.93
N ASP A 109 -12.99 -7.30 -12.99
CA ASP A 109 -13.45 -8.67 -12.72
C ASP A 109 -14.69 -8.65 -11.83
N GLU A 110 -15.77 -9.25 -12.32
CA GLU A 110 -17.06 -9.24 -11.62
C GLU A 110 -17.00 -9.89 -10.23
N ARG A 111 -16.14 -10.88 -10.06
CA ARG A 111 -15.99 -11.58 -8.78
C ARG A 111 -15.47 -10.67 -7.67
N TYR A 112 -14.74 -9.62 -8.05
CA TYR A 112 -14.11 -8.68 -7.11
C TYR A 112 -14.59 -7.25 -7.31
N ALA A 113 -15.68 -7.04 -8.04
CA ALA A 113 -16.21 -5.70 -8.32
C ALA A 113 -16.54 -4.90 -7.05
N TRP A 114 -16.83 -5.57 -5.96
CA TRP A 114 -17.10 -4.94 -4.66
C TRP A 114 -15.90 -4.13 -4.14
N LEU A 115 -14.67 -4.48 -4.55
CA LEU A 115 -13.46 -3.72 -4.20
C LEU A 115 -13.49 -2.29 -4.78
N ASN A 116 -14.15 -2.06 -5.87
CA ASN A 116 -14.18 -0.76 -6.53
C ASN A 116 -14.79 0.34 -5.65
N ASN A 117 -15.56 -0.03 -4.66
CA ASN A 117 -16.23 0.92 -3.74
C ASN A 117 -15.66 0.87 -2.32
N VAL A 118 -14.55 0.17 -2.12
CA VAL A 118 -13.90 0.07 -0.83
C VAL A 118 -12.96 1.25 -0.62
N GLN A 119 -13.14 1.96 0.48
CA GLN A 119 -12.11 2.85 1.00
C GLN A 119 -11.32 2.08 2.05
N GLY A 120 -10.04 1.89 1.79
CA GLY A 120 -9.18 1.15 2.69
C GLY A 120 -8.40 2.03 3.65
N VAL A 121 -7.89 1.38 4.70
CA VAL A 121 -6.90 1.92 5.62
C VAL A 121 -5.82 0.86 5.78
N GLY A 122 -4.56 1.23 5.61
CA GLY A 122 -3.43 0.34 5.80
C GLY A 122 -2.58 0.77 6.99
N ILE A 123 -2.23 -0.19 7.84
CA ILE A 123 -1.28 0.00 8.93
C ILE A 123 -0.06 -0.83 8.58
N GLY A 124 1.06 -0.16 8.34
CA GLY A 124 2.27 -0.79 7.83
C GLY A 124 3.40 -0.80 8.84
N GLN A 125 4.22 -1.84 8.73
CA GLN A 125 5.49 -1.96 9.43
C GLN A 125 6.60 -1.92 8.38
N LEU A 126 7.49 -0.93 8.51
CA LEU A 126 8.65 -0.79 7.65
C LEU A 126 9.75 -1.73 8.13
N HIS A 127 10.34 -2.48 7.21
CA HIS A 127 11.40 -3.43 7.55
C HIS A 127 12.78 -2.83 7.29
N PRO A 128 13.75 -3.02 8.21
CA PRO A 128 15.08 -2.42 8.08
C PRO A 128 15.83 -2.79 6.80
N GLY A 129 15.57 -3.98 6.26
CA GLY A 129 16.20 -4.45 5.02
C GLY A 129 15.48 -4.01 3.75
N GLY A 130 14.47 -3.17 3.86
CA GLY A 130 13.55 -2.81 2.78
C GLY A 130 12.28 -3.64 2.82
N GLY A 131 11.27 -3.16 2.12
CA GLY A 131 9.96 -3.80 2.15
C GLY A 131 9.08 -3.31 3.29
N VAL A 132 7.83 -3.69 3.21
CA VAL A 132 6.81 -3.29 4.18
C VAL A 132 5.75 -4.36 4.28
N THR A 133 5.24 -4.56 5.49
CA THR A 133 4.07 -5.41 5.73
C THR A 133 2.92 -4.53 6.19
N TYR A 134 1.82 -4.57 5.46
CA TYR A 134 0.58 -3.85 5.81
C TYR A 134 -0.50 -4.80 6.24
N GLU A 135 -1.23 -4.41 7.30
CA GLU A 135 -2.59 -4.91 7.50
C GLU A 135 -3.53 -3.93 6.84
N VAL A 136 -4.31 -4.41 5.90
CA VAL A 136 -5.23 -3.59 5.11
C VAL A 136 -6.66 -3.88 5.51
N TYR A 137 -7.40 -2.82 5.80
CA TYR A 137 -8.77 -2.87 6.29
C TYR A 137 -9.69 -2.09 5.36
N ALA A 138 -10.92 -2.55 5.23
CA ALA A 138 -12.00 -1.77 4.62
C ALA A 138 -12.74 -0.97 5.69
N LEU A 139 -13.05 0.29 5.41
CA LEU A 139 -13.74 1.17 6.37
C LEU A 139 -15.22 0.83 6.58
N THR A 140 -15.80 0.00 5.72
CA THR A 140 -17.19 -0.39 5.84
C THR A 140 -17.31 -1.90 5.84
N GLN A 141 -18.47 -2.39 6.24
CA GLN A 141 -18.78 -3.80 6.10
C GLN A 141 -18.80 -4.21 4.63
N LEU A 142 -18.16 -5.32 4.34
CA LEU A 142 -18.12 -5.90 3.01
C LEU A 142 -19.38 -6.71 2.75
N PRO A 143 -19.83 -6.82 1.50
CA PRO A 143 -21.01 -7.62 1.16
C PRO A 143 -20.82 -9.11 1.40
#